data_1fa13c1c5fac65b157e5aabcb56e9975
#
_entry.id   1fa13c1c5fac65b157e5aabcb56e9975
#
_cell.length_a   1.000
_cell.length_b   1.000
_cell.length_c   1.000
_cell.angle_alpha   90.00
_cell.angle_beta   90.00
_cell.angle_gamma   90.00
#
_symmetry.space_group_name_H-M   'P 1'
#
loop_
_entity.id
_entity.type
_entity.pdbx_description
1 polymer ?
#
loop_
_entity_poly.entity_id
_entity_poly.type
_entity_poly.pdbx_seq_one_letter_code
_entity_poly.pdbx_strand_id
1 'polypeptide(L)'
;NVADILVDPDGALERRNHWEKTSHALLVGAILHVLYAGEDKTLRGVANFLSDPACPFELTLHRMMTTKHLGDAPHPVVASAAREVLNKSDNERSGVLSTAMSFLGLYRDPTVAEVTSRCDWRIADLISAEHPVSLYLVVPPSDISRTKPLIRLILNQIGRRLTESLDGSDGIARRHKLLLMLDEFPALGRLDFFESALAFMAGYGIRSFLIAQSLNQIDKAYGQNHSILDNCHVRVTFATNDERTAKRISETLGTATELRAQRNYAGHRLAPWLGHLMVSRQETARPLLTPGEVMQLPPDDAVVMVSSVAPIRAKKLRYYADANFKNRVLPPPALVAGRYADAPPARPDDWSGLAIPAVPAAPASASADGLGGTDDGGPRRQPELSETVAYDPEPDAHANDLALLDDDDLALPLPGQLDPAMQRTARLASLDPNDGIDL
;
A
#
# COMPACT_ATOMS: atom_id res chain seq x y z
N ASN A 1 7.06 4.54 7.94
CA ASN A 1 6.04 4.39 6.88
C ASN A 1 6.29 5.32 5.68
N VAL A 2 6.37 6.67 5.86
CA VAL A 2 6.62 7.61 4.75
C VAL A 2 7.96 7.31 4.08
N ALA A 3 9.04 7.24 4.83
CA ALA A 3 10.38 6.93 4.32
C ALA A 3 10.46 5.54 3.65
N ASP A 4 9.72 4.55 4.15
CA ASP A 4 9.68 3.21 3.54
C ASP A 4 9.16 3.25 2.11
N ILE A 5 8.08 4.02 1.87
CA ILE A 5 7.46 4.14 0.56
C ILE A 5 8.30 5.01 -0.37
N LEU A 6 8.96 6.05 0.18
CA LEU A 6 9.85 6.90 -0.62
C LEU A 6 11.06 6.14 -1.16
N VAL A 7 11.66 5.27 -0.33
CA VAL A 7 12.86 4.49 -0.71
C VAL A 7 12.51 3.32 -1.63
N ASP A 8 11.27 2.83 -1.58
CA ASP A 8 10.78 1.78 -2.48
C ASP A 8 9.56 2.27 -3.28
N PRO A 9 9.77 3.17 -4.24
CA PRO A 9 8.68 3.75 -5.01
C PRO A 9 7.97 2.73 -5.93
N ASP A 10 8.60 1.61 -6.24
CA ASP A 10 8.04 0.56 -7.09
C ASP A 10 7.45 -0.62 -6.32
N GLY A 11 7.76 -0.77 -5.04
CA GLY A 11 7.35 -1.89 -4.21
C GLY A 11 8.00 -3.21 -4.66
N ALA A 12 9.20 -3.12 -5.21
CA ALA A 12 9.92 -4.24 -5.82
C ALA A 12 11.14 -4.70 -5.01
N LEU A 13 11.50 -3.96 -3.96
CA LEU A 13 12.69 -4.23 -3.17
C LEU A 13 12.43 -5.30 -2.10
N GLU A 14 12.65 -6.55 -2.44
CA GLU A 14 12.70 -7.62 -1.42
C GLU A 14 13.86 -7.40 -0.43
N ARG A 15 14.98 -6.81 -0.91
CA ARG A 15 16.14 -6.47 -0.08
C ARG A 15 16.69 -5.10 -0.48
N ARG A 16 16.71 -4.18 0.49
CA ARG A 16 17.35 -2.87 0.33
C ARG A 16 18.87 -3.05 0.30
N ASN A 17 19.54 -2.39 -0.63
CA ASN A 17 20.99 -2.30 -0.65
C ASN A 17 21.52 -1.36 0.44
N HIS A 18 22.84 -1.26 0.59
CA HIS A 18 23.47 -0.42 1.61
C HIS A 18 23.06 1.06 1.50
N TRP A 19 23.05 1.60 0.28
CA TRP A 19 22.70 3.00 0.01
C TRP A 19 21.25 3.31 0.36
N GLU A 20 20.35 2.43 -0.02
CA GLU A 20 18.92 2.54 0.30
C GLU A 20 18.65 2.48 1.80
N LYS A 21 19.31 1.57 2.53
CA LYS A 21 19.19 1.46 4.00
C LYS A 21 19.64 2.74 4.69
N THR A 22 20.82 3.24 4.31
CA THR A 22 21.38 4.43 4.95
C THR A 22 20.61 5.69 4.58
N SER A 23 20.18 5.82 3.31
CA SER A 23 19.33 6.92 2.87
C SER A 23 17.96 6.90 3.53
N HIS A 24 17.40 5.71 3.78
CA HIS A 24 16.16 5.54 4.54
C HIS A 24 16.33 6.10 5.96
N ALA A 25 17.40 5.74 6.67
CA ALA A 25 17.66 6.25 8.02
C ALA A 25 17.82 7.78 8.03
N LEU A 26 18.55 8.34 7.06
CA LEU A 26 18.67 9.79 6.88
C LEU A 26 17.31 10.44 6.64
N LEU A 27 16.48 9.88 5.74
CA LEU A 27 15.14 10.41 5.43
C LEU A 27 14.22 10.38 6.65
N VAL A 28 14.23 9.31 7.44
CA VAL A 28 13.47 9.25 8.70
C VAL A 28 13.89 10.39 9.63
N GLY A 29 15.19 10.59 9.81
CA GLY A 29 15.73 11.67 10.65
C GLY A 29 15.37 13.06 10.12
N ALA A 30 15.51 13.31 8.81
CA ALA A 30 15.21 14.59 8.18
C ALA A 30 13.70 14.91 8.21
N ILE A 31 12.83 13.93 7.94
CA ILE A 31 11.38 14.10 8.02
C ILE A 31 10.97 14.48 9.45
N LEU A 32 11.48 13.78 10.46
CA LEU A 32 11.21 14.11 11.85
C LEU A 32 11.76 15.48 12.24
N HIS A 33 12.98 15.82 11.80
CA HIS A 33 13.55 17.14 12.06
C HIS A 33 12.66 18.26 11.51
N VAL A 34 12.26 18.17 10.24
CA VAL A 34 11.41 19.16 9.58
C VAL A 34 10.02 19.20 10.24
N LEU A 35 9.47 18.06 10.64
CA LEU A 35 8.20 17.98 11.34
C LEU A 35 8.20 18.77 12.66
N TYR A 36 9.27 18.65 13.44
CA TYR A 36 9.38 19.31 14.75
C TYR A 36 9.89 20.75 14.68
N ALA A 37 10.87 21.02 13.80
CA ALA A 37 11.64 22.27 13.79
C ALA A 37 11.55 23.05 12.48
N GLY A 38 11.05 22.45 11.39
CA GLY A 38 10.92 23.12 10.10
C GLY A 38 9.67 23.99 9.99
N GLU A 39 9.76 25.07 9.20
CA GLU A 39 8.62 25.91 8.85
C GLU A 39 7.76 25.26 7.74
N ASP A 40 8.41 24.73 6.69
CA ASP A 40 7.76 24.00 5.59
C ASP A 40 7.70 22.51 5.92
N LYS A 41 6.62 22.07 6.58
CA LYS A 41 6.39 20.68 7.02
C LYS A 41 5.90 19.77 5.87
N THR A 42 6.49 19.93 4.70
CA THR A 42 6.20 19.14 3.51
C THR A 42 7.42 18.33 3.06
N LEU A 43 7.24 17.37 2.16
CA LEU A 43 8.37 16.64 1.57
C LEU A 43 9.26 17.55 0.69
N ARG A 44 8.71 18.64 0.15
CA ARG A 44 9.50 19.73 -0.45
C ARG A 44 10.39 20.38 0.61
N GLY A 45 9.84 20.69 1.78
CA GLY A 45 10.59 21.25 2.90
C GLY A 45 11.73 20.34 3.34
N VAL A 46 11.52 19.02 3.37
CA VAL A 46 12.58 18.03 3.63
C VAL A 46 13.66 18.06 2.55
N ALA A 47 13.27 18.12 1.28
CA ALA A 47 14.21 18.20 0.18
C ALA A 47 15.05 19.49 0.26
N ASN A 48 14.42 20.63 0.51
CA ASN A 48 15.08 21.92 0.66
C ASN A 48 16.04 21.93 1.87
N PHE A 49 15.64 21.36 2.99
CA PHE A 49 16.47 21.24 4.18
C PHE A 49 17.75 20.44 3.93
N LEU A 50 17.66 19.32 3.21
CA LEU A 50 18.83 18.47 2.90
C LEU A 50 19.73 19.05 1.79
N SER A 51 19.20 19.92 0.91
CA SER A 51 19.91 20.48 -0.23
C SER A 51 20.04 22.01 -0.17
N ASP A 52 19.99 22.60 1.01
CA ASP A 52 20.15 24.04 1.20
C ASP A 52 21.54 24.49 0.70
N PRO A 53 21.61 25.31 -0.37
CA PRO A 53 22.88 25.76 -0.92
C PRO A 53 23.67 26.68 0.03
N ALA A 54 23.01 27.29 1.01
CA ALA A 54 23.64 28.14 2.01
C ALA A 54 24.21 27.37 3.21
N CYS A 55 23.89 26.06 3.33
CA CYS A 55 24.26 25.23 4.47
C CYS A 55 24.98 23.95 4.01
N PRO A 56 26.30 23.80 4.26
CA PRO A 56 27.01 22.55 4.00
C PRO A 56 26.33 21.35 4.68
N PHE A 57 26.31 20.21 4.02
CA PHE A 57 25.58 19.03 4.51
C PHE A 57 26.00 18.57 5.91
N GLU A 58 27.29 18.70 6.24
CA GLU A 58 27.81 18.41 7.59
C GLU A 58 27.17 19.31 8.65
N LEU A 59 27.01 20.59 8.34
CA LEU A 59 26.35 21.53 9.24
C LEU A 59 24.85 21.20 9.38
N THR A 60 24.22 20.75 8.31
CA THR A 60 22.85 20.21 8.36
C THR A 60 22.73 19.03 9.31
N LEU A 61 23.65 18.08 9.25
CA LEU A 61 23.71 16.94 10.18
C LEU A 61 23.96 17.39 11.64
N HIS A 62 24.85 18.34 11.86
CA HIS A 62 25.07 18.92 13.19
C HIS A 62 23.82 19.62 13.72
N ARG A 63 23.11 20.35 12.87
CA ARG A 63 21.83 20.99 13.20
C ARG A 63 20.79 19.95 13.64
N MET A 64 20.67 18.83 12.94
CA MET A 64 19.79 17.74 13.32
C MET A 64 20.13 17.17 14.71
N MET A 65 21.41 17.08 15.05
CA MET A 65 21.89 16.53 16.35
C MET A 65 21.70 17.49 17.51
N THR A 66 21.74 18.81 17.26
CA THR A 66 21.75 19.82 18.32
C THR A 66 20.41 20.51 18.53
N THR A 67 19.50 20.45 17.56
CA THR A 67 18.18 21.08 17.68
C THR A 67 17.34 20.42 18.78
N LYS A 68 16.76 21.24 19.63
CA LYS A 68 15.88 20.82 20.74
C LYS A 68 14.48 20.52 20.23
N HIS A 69 14.22 19.29 19.82
CA HIS A 69 12.93 18.86 19.26
C HIS A 69 11.89 18.53 20.33
N LEU A 70 12.35 18.05 21.49
CA LEU A 70 11.52 17.57 22.59
C LEU A 70 11.78 18.43 23.83
N GLY A 71 11.31 19.67 23.80
CA GLY A 71 11.62 20.63 24.88
C GLY A 71 13.10 20.97 24.92
N ASP A 72 13.84 20.45 25.91
CA ASP A 72 15.26 20.76 26.10
C ASP A 72 16.24 19.75 25.45
N ALA A 73 15.71 18.69 24.82
CA ALA A 73 16.52 17.61 24.25
C ALA A 73 16.29 17.43 22.75
N PRO A 74 17.31 17.00 21.99
CA PRO A 74 17.13 16.56 20.62
C PRO A 74 16.32 15.25 20.57
N HIS A 75 15.57 15.05 19.48
CA HIS A 75 14.86 13.79 19.25
C HIS A 75 15.87 12.65 19.01
N PRO A 76 15.83 11.54 19.77
CA PRO A 76 16.87 10.48 19.72
C PRO A 76 17.05 9.92 18.30
N VAL A 77 15.96 9.66 17.57
CA VAL A 77 16.01 9.10 16.21
C VAL A 77 16.66 10.10 15.24
N VAL A 78 16.36 11.40 15.37
CA VAL A 78 16.96 12.46 14.53
C VAL A 78 18.46 12.54 14.78
N ALA A 79 18.86 12.59 16.05
CA ALA A 79 20.28 12.68 16.45
C ALA A 79 21.07 11.42 16.03
N SER A 80 20.48 10.24 16.20
CA SER A 80 21.10 8.95 15.81
C SER A 80 21.29 8.86 14.30
N ALA A 81 20.27 9.18 13.50
CA ALA A 81 20.35 9.15 12.05
C ALA A 81 21.43 10.12 11.51
N ALA A 82 21.47 11.33 12.06
CA ALA A 82 22.51 12.31 11.69
C ALA A 82 23.92 11.85 12.08
N ARG A 83 24.09 11.28 13.27
CA ARG A 83 25.37 10.73 13.76
C ARG A 83 25.85 9.58 12.88
N GLU A 84 24.96 8.67 12.49
CA GLU A 84 25.30 7.55 11.63
C GLU A 84 25.90 8.04 10.31
N VAL A 85 25.27 9.04 9.68
CA VAL A 85 25.76 9.60 8.41
C VAL A 85 27.04 10.40 8.62
N LEU A 86 27.16 11.16 9.71
CA LEU A 86 28.35 11.95 10.02
C LEU A 86 29.61 11.10 10.23
N ASN A 87 29.47 9.89 10.77
CA ASN A 87 30.58 8.95 11.00
C ASN A 87 31.11 8.29 9.71
N LYS A 88 30.45 8.50 8.57
CA LYS A 88 30.87 7.95 7.28
C LYS A 88 31.93 8.85 6.61
N SER A 89 32.66 8.28 5.66
CA SER A 89 33.59 9.05 4.82
C SER A 89 32.85 10.09 3.96
N ASP A 90 33.54 11.11 3.51
CA ASP A 90 32.97 12.21 2.71
C ASP A 90 32.31 11.71 1.42
N ASN A 91 32.95 10.74 0.75
CA ASN A 91 32.41 10.12 -0.45
C ASN A 91 31.14 9.34 -0.14
N GLU A 92 31.10 8.61 0.95
CA GLU A 92 29.94 7.84 1.38
C GLU A 92 28.80 8.78 1.80
N ARG A 93 29.08 9.85 2.56
CA ARG A 93 28.10 10.88 2.92
C ARG A 93 27.44 11.51 1.68
N SER A 94 28.27 11.88 0.70
CA SER A 94 27.81 12.43 -0.57
C SER A 94 26.91 11.45 -1.35
N GLY A 95 27.29 10.15 -1.37
CA GLY A 95 26.50 9.10 -1.99
C GLY A 95 25.15 8.89 -1.30
N VAL A 96 25.12 8.86 0.04
CA VAL A 96 23.90 8.75 0.83
C VAL A 96 22.96 9.93 0.58
N LEU A 97 23.50 11.17 0.58
CA LEU A 97 22.72 12.37 0.28
C LEU A 97 22.14 12.33 -1.13
N SER A 98 22.96 11.99 -2.14
CA SER A 98 22.53 11.88 -3.53
C SER A 98 21.41 10.88 -3.70
N THR A 99 21.52 9.72 -3.04
CA THR A 99 20.48 8.68 -3.04
C THR A 99 19.20 9.16 -2.35
N ALA A 100 19.30 9.80 -1.19
CA ALA A 100 18.15 10.37 -0.50
C ALA A 100 17.44 11.44 -1.34
N MET A 101 18.20 12.31 -1.99
CA MET A 101 17.67 13.35 -2.87
C MET A 101 16.98 12.79 -4.12
N SER A 102 17.43 11.64 -4.64
CA SER A 102 16.76 10.98 -5.76
C SER A 102 15.33 10.54 -5.40
N PHE A 103 15.09 10.10 -4.19
CA PHE A 103 13.75 9.73 -3.68
C PHE A 103 12.84 10.94 -3.44
N LEU A 104 13.42 12.11 -3.19
CA LEU A 104 12.70 13.37 -2.98
C LEU A 104 12.49 14.17 -4.29
N GLY A 105 13.06 13.72 -5.40
CA GLY A 105 13.06 14.46 -6.67
C GLY A 105 11.66 14.86 -7.15
N LEU A 106 10.67 13.98 -6.98
CA LEU A 106 9.27 14.24 -7.35
C LEU A 106 8.70 15.47 -6.62
N TYR A 107 9.02 15.65 -5.34
CA TYR A 107 8.46 16.71 -4.49
C TYR A 107 9.12 18.08 -4.71
N ARG A 108 10.16 18.15 -5.56
CA ARG A 108 10.76 19.39 -6.04
C ARG A 108 10.09 19.92 -7.31
N ASP A 109 9.27 19.11 -7.98
CA ASP A 109 8.45 19.56 -9.11
C ASP A 109 7.45 20.62 -8.61
N PRO A 110 7.35 21.81 -9.28
CA PRO A 110 6.49 22.89 -8.80
C PRO A 110 5.03 22.51 -8.64
N THR A 111 4.48 21.71 -9.56
CA THR A 111 3.08 21.29 -9.51
C THR A 111 2.83 20.33 -8.33
N VAL A 112 3.72 19.34 -8.15
CA VAL A 112 3.62 18.40 -7.02
C VAL A 112 3.84 19.12 -5.70
N ALA A 113 4.82 20.03 -5.63
CA ALA A 113 5.09 20.83 -4.46
C ALA A 113 3.89 21.70 -4.06
N GLU A 114 3.20 22.32 -5.03
CA GLU A 114 2.00 23.13 -4.77
C GLU A 114 0.84 22.25 -4.24
N VAL A 115 0.49 21.14 -4.91
CA VAL A 115 -0.64 20.30 -4.47
C VAL A 115 -0.39 19.60 -3.15
N THR A 116 0.87 19.45 -2.73
CA THR A 116 1.25 18.86 -1.43
C THR A 116 1.62 19.90 -0.37
N SER A 117 1.45 21.20 -0.66
CA SER A 117 1.85 22.28 0.24
C SER A 117 0.87 22.54 1.39
N ARG A 118 -0.35 22.05 1.30
CA ARG A 118 -1.41 22.30 2.28
C ARG A 118 -2.27 21.07 2.50
N CYS A 119 -2.96 21.07 3.64
CA CYS A 119 -3.93 20.04 3.98
C CYS A 119 -5.33 20.47 3.53
N ASP A 120 -5.88 19.82 2.50
CA ASP A 120 -7.26 20.06 2.05
C ASP A 120 -8.25 19.07 2.68
N TRP A 121 -7.77 17.89 3.14
CA TRP A 121 -8.58 16.83 3.74
C TRP A 121 -7.74 15.99 4.71
N ARG A 122 -8.41 15.28 5.61
CA ARG A 122 -7.79 14.33 6.54
C ARG A 122 -8.21 12.92 6.21
N ILE A 123 -7.35 11.94 6.46
CA ILE A 123 -7.68 10.52 6.26
C ILE A 123 -8.94 10.13 7.05
N ALA A 124 -9.07 10.62 8.28
CA ALA A 124 -10.24 10.36 9.10
C ALA A 124 -11.55 10.86 8.47
N ASP A 125 -11.54 11.95 7.71
CA ASP A 125 -12.74 12.52 7.09
C ASP A 125 -13.40 11.54 6.11
N LEU A 126 -12.61 10.66 5.48
CA LEU A 126 -13.12 9.67 4.52
C LEU A 126 -14.16 8.72 5.14
N ILE A 127 -14.12 8.52 6.46
CA ILE A 127 -15.02 7.60 7.17
C ILE A 127 -15.77 8.23 8.34
N SER A 128 -15.38 9.43 8.81
CA SER A 128 -15.93 10.05 10.02
C SER A 128 -16.68 11.35 9.79
N ALA A 129 -16.59 11.95 8.61
CA ALA A 129 -17.28 13.21 8.30
C ALA A 129 -18.80 13.08 8.49
N GLU A 130 -19.49 14.20 8.68
CA GLU A 130 -20.95 14.25 8.81
C GLU A 130 -21.63 13.70 7.55
N HIS A 131 -21.13 14.10 6.38
CA HIS A 131 -21.58 13.61 5.07
C HIS A 131 -20.52 12.73 4.42
N PRO A 132 -20.93 11.78 3.54
CA PRO A 132 -19.98 10.98 2.77
C PRO A 132 -19.01 11.85 1.95
N VAL A 133 -17.73 11.52 1.98
CA VAL A 133 -16.67 12.23 1.27
C VAL A 133 -16.19 11.41 0.08
N SER A 134 -16.02 12.06 -1.08
CA SER A 134 -15.38 11.47 -2.25
C SER A 134 -14.03 12.15 -2.50
N LEU A 135 -12.96 11.35 -2.53
CA LEU A 135 -11.61 11.78 -2.86
C LEU A 135 -11.25 11.27 -4.25
N TYR A 136 -10.91 12.18 -5.17
CA TYR A 136 -10.46 11.86 -6.51
C TYR A 136 -8.97 12.17 -6.65
N LEU A 137 -8.18 11.14 -6.92
CA LEU A 137 -6.75 11.25 -7.24
C LEU A 137 -6.62 11.14 -8.77
N VAL A 138 -6.61 12.27 -9.45
CA VAL A 138 -6.61 12.32 -10.92
C VAL A 138 -5.20 12.59 -11.43
N VAL A 139 -4.70 11.65 -12.26
CA VAL A 139 -3.38 11.75 -12.88
C VAL A 139 -3.50 11.50 -14.37
N PRO A 140 -2.96 12.38 -15.23
CA PRO A 140 -2.90 12.13 -16.66
C PRO A 140 -2.11 10.85 -16.97
N PRO A 141 -2.50 10.05 -17.98
CA PRO A 141 -1.78 8.82 -18.35
C PRO A 141 -0.28 9.02 -18.62
N SER A 142 0.09 10.17 -19.17
CA SER A 142 1.50 10.57 -19.40
C SER A 142 2.33 10.70 -18.13
N ASP A 143 1.69 11.02 -17.00
CA ASP A 143 2.34 11.31 -15.72
C ASP A 143 2.23 10.20 -14.68
N ILE A 144 1.53 9.10 -14.98
CA ILE A 144 1.31 7.99 -14.04
C ILE A 144 2.65 7.44 -13.53
N SER A 145 3.62 7.20 -14.40
CA SER A 145 4.92 6.64 -14.02
C SER A 145 5.68 7.58 -13.06
N ARG A 146 5.63 8.88 -13.31
CA ARG A 146 6.31 9.91 -12.53
C ARG A 146 5.65 10.13 -11.17
N THR A 147 4.32 10.16 -11.11
CA THR A 147 3.54 10.47 -9.89
C THR A 147 3.16 9.24 -9.08
N LYS A 148 3.44 8.06 -9.58
CA LYS A 148 3.20 6.76 -8.91
C LYS A 148 3.66 6.76 -7.43
N PRO A 149 4.85 7.26 -7.05
CA PRO A 149 5.27 7.28 -5.64
C PRO A 149 4.32 8.07 -4.74
N LEU A 150 3.80 9.19 -5.21
CA LEU A 150 2.84 10.01 -4.45
C LEU A 150 1.50 9.28 -4.25
N ILE A 151 0.95 8.69 -5.32
CA ILE A 151 -0.32 7.94 -5.21
C ILE A 151 -0.17 6.74 -4.27
N ARG A 152 0.94 6.02 -4.37
CA ARG A 152 1.27 4.90 -3.46
C ARG A 152 1.39 5.36 -2.02
N LEU A 153 2.03 6.51 -1.78
CA LEU A 153 2.16 7.11 -0.46
C LEU A 153 0.77 7.41 0.14
N ILE A 154 -0.11 8.05 -0.61
CA ILE A 154 -1.47 8.39 -0.18
C ILE A 154 -2.26 7.12 0.15
N LEU A 155 -2.29 6.13 -0.75
CA LEU A 155 -3.03 4.88 -0.54
C LEU A 155 -2.52 4.08 0.66
N ASN A 156 -1.20 4.03 0.85
CA ASN A 156 -0.60 3.38 2.01
C ASN A 156 -0.96 4.08 3.33
N GLN A 157 -0.92 5.42 3.35
CA GLN A 157 -1.31 6.19 4.53
C GLN A 157 -2.80 5.99 4.87
N ILE A 158 -3.67 6.02 3.86
CA ILE A 158 -5.11 5.72 4.04
C ILE A 158 -5.29 4.31 4.62
N GLY A 159 -4.69 3.31 3.97
CA GLY A 159 -4.83 1.91 4.38
C GLY A 159 -4.32 1.67 5.80
N ARG A 160 -3.10 2.11 6.11
CA ARG A 160 -2.50 1.91 7.43
C ARG A 160 -3.26 2.66 8.53
N ARG A 161 -3.55 3.96 8.31
CA ARG A 161 -4.22 4.78 9.32
C ARG A 161 -5.61 4.26 9.67
N LEU A 162 -6.37 3.81 8.68
CA LEU A 162 -7.74 3.32 8.89
C LEU A 162 -7.81 1.87 9.37
N THR A 163 -6.69 1.15 9.42
CA THR A 163 -6.60 -0.22 9.94
C THR A 163 -5.82 -0.31 11.26
N GLU A 164 -5.44 0.80 11.89
CA GLU A 164 -4.73 0.81 13.18
C GLU A 164 -5.58 0.30 14.33
N SER A 165 -6.88 0.59 14.33
CA SER A 165 -7.79 0.22 15.40
C SER A 165 -9.12 -0.27 14.85
N LEU A 166 -9.64 -1.35 15.40
CA LEU A 166 -10.95 -1.92 15.04
C LEU A 166 -12.08 -1.34 15.91
N ASP A 167 -11.76 -1.04 17.15
CA ASP A 167 -12.71 -0.63 18.22
C ASP A 167 -12.92 0.88 18.34
N GLY A 168 -12.24 1.68 17.50
CA GLY A 168 -12.31 3.13 17.55
C GLY A 168 -11.45 3.76 18.65
N SER A 169 -10.53 3.00 19.27
CA SER A 169 -9.56 3.53 20.25
C SER A 169 -8.60 4.58 19.63
N ASP A 170 -8.54 4.65 18.30
CA ASP A 170 -7.83 5.67 17.53
C ASP A 170 -8.53 7.05 17.53
N GLY A 171 -9.70 7.17 18.18
CA GLY A 171 -10.53 8.38 18.23
C GLY A 171 -11.26 8.70 16.92
N ILE A 172 -11.23 7.82 15.93
CA ILE A 172 -11.90 8.00 14.64
C ILE A 172 -13.30 7.37 14.70
N ALA A 173 -14.35 8.20 14.61
CA ALA A 173 -15.72 7.72 14.50
C ALA A 173 -15.96 7.09 13.14
N ARG A 174 -16.29 5.80 13.07
CA ARG A 174 -16.53 5.06 11.81
C ARG A 174 -17.99 5.20 11.38
N ARG A 175 -18.37 6.36 10.82
CA ARG A 175 -19.74 6.65 10.36
C ARG A 175 -20.03 6.07 8.99
N HIS A 176 -19.03 6.04 8.11
CA HIS A 176 -19.15 5.61 6.73
C HIS A 176 -18.20 4.46 6.42
N LYS A 177 -18.58 3.61 5.48
CA LYS A 177 -17.69 2.62 4.88
C LYS A 177 -16.93 3.29 3.74
N LEU A 178 -15.66 2.95 3.57
CA LEU A 178 -14.82 3.45 2.49
C LEU A 178 -14.81 2.45 1.33
N LEU A 179 -15.08 2.93 0.12
CA LEU A 179 -14.84 2.21 -1.12
C LEU A 179 -13.57 2.75 -1.79
N LEU A 180 -12.55 1.93 -1.92
CA LEU A 180 -11.37 2.21 -2.74
C LEU A 180 -11.64 1.73 -4.16
N MET A 181 -11.95 2.65 -5.08
CA MET A 181 -12.12 2.35 -6.49
C MET A 181 -10.80 2.62 -7.21
N LEU A 182 -10.06 1.56 -7.55
CA LEU A 182 -8.73 1.63 -8.12
C LEU A 182 -8.80 1.27 -9.61
N ASP A 183 -8.98 2.31 -10.44
CA ASP A 183 -8.92 2.19 -11.88
C ASP A 183 -7.47 1.97 -12.32
N GLU A 184 -7.24 1.05 -13.26
CA GLU A 184 -5.87 0.63 -13.66
C GLU A 184 -4.98 0.23 -12.46
N PHE A 185 -5.55 -0.52 -11.50
CA PHE A 185 -4.87 -0.95 -10.27
C PHE A 185 -3.44 -1.48 -10.48
N PRO A 186 -3.15 -2.32 -11.51
CA PRO A 186 -1.80 -2.83 -11.73
C PRO A 186 -0.77 -1.75 -12.13
N ALA A 187 -1.21 -0.59 -12.63
CA ALA A 187 -0.31 0.50 -13.00
C ALA A 187 0.44 1.09 -11.79
N LEU A 188 -0.13 0.93 -10.59
CA LEU A 188 0.50 1.36 -9.35
C LEU A 188 1.68 0.47 -8.92
N GLY A 189 1.89 -0.69 -9.60
CA GLY A 189 2.87 -1.68 -9.18
C GLY A 189 2.47 -2.42 -7.91
N ARG A 190 3.39 -3.17 -7.34
CA ARG A 190 3.14 -3.94 -6.11
C ARG A 190 2.99 -3.04 -4.90
N LEU A 191 1.88 -3.17 -4.19
CA LEU A 191 1.58 -2.52 -2.92
C LEU A 191 1.54 -3.62 -1.84
N ASP A 192 2.68 -3.95 -1.21
CA ASP A 192 2.79 -5.09 -0.27
C ASP A 192 1.81 -5.01 0.89
N PHE A 193 1.70 -3.81 1.49
CA PHE A 193 0.70 -3.59 2.55
C PHE A 193 -0.71 -3.87 2.03
N PHE A 194 -1.02 -3.44 0.81
CA PHE A 194 -2.36 -3.57 0.25
C PHE A 194 -2.72 -5.03 -0.07
N GLU A 195 -1.77 -5.79 -0.62
CA GLU A 195 -1.96 -7.22 -0.90
C GLU A 195 -2.34 -7.99 0.37
N SER A 196 -1.58 -7.81 1.45
CA SER A 196 -1.86 -8.43 2.73
C SER A 196 -3.13 -7.88 3.41
N ALA A 197 -3.38 -6.59 3.28
CA ALA A 197 -4.51 -5.92 3.92
C ALA A 197 -5.86 -6.27 3.29
N LEU A 198 -5.93 -6.67 2.01
CA LEU A 198 -7.17 -7.08 1.34
C LEU A 198 -7.91 -8.17 2.12
N ALA A 199 -7.19 -9.08 2.79
CA ALA A 199 -7.78 -10.16 3.57
C ALA A 199 -8.60 -9.68 4.78
N PHE A 200 -8.23 -8.53 5.38
CA PHE A 200 -8.85 -8.05 6.62
C PHE A 200 -9.48 -6.65 6.53
N MET A 201 -9.22 -5.88 5.48
CA MET A 201 -9.74 -4.52 5.30
C MET A 201 -11.27 -4.43 5.44
N ALA A 202 -12.00 -5.46 5.02
CA ALA A 202 -13.45 -5.49 5.13
C ALA A 202 -13.95 -5.36 6.57
N GLY A 203 -13.23 -5.96 7.54
CA GLY A 203 -13.50 -5.83 8.97
C GLY A 203 -13.39 -4.40 9.48
N TYR A 204 -12.51 -3.59 8.88
CA TYR A 204 -12.35 -2.16 9.18
C TYR A 204 -13.29 -1.26 8.38
N GLY A 205 -14.24 -1.83 7.64
CA GLY A 205 -15.20 -1.07 6.83
C GLY A 205 -14.63 -0.56 5.50
N ILE A 206 -13.47 -1.05 5.06
CA ILE A 206 -12.83 -0.68 3.80
C ILE A 206 -13.10 -1.80 2.78
N ARG A 207 -13.59 -1.44 1.61
CA ARG A 207 -13.79 -2.35 0.47
C ARG A 207 -13.04 -1.84 -0.73
N SER A 208 -12.45 -2.77 -1.48
CA SER A 208 -11.69 -2.44 -2.69
C SER A 208 -12.42 -2.90 -3.93
N PHE A 209 -12.49 -2.04 -4.92
CA PHE A 209 -12.95 -2.32 -6.28
C PHE A 209 -11.74 -2.18 -7.21
N LEU A 210 -11.17 -3.33 -7.61
CA LEU A 210 -9.93 -3.39 -8.38
C LEU A 210 -10.27 -3.59 -9.85
N ILE A 211 -9.77 -2.71 -10.72
CA ILE A 211 -9.98 -2.77 -12.16
C ILE A 211 -8.65 -3.05 -12.84
N ALA A 212 -8.64 -4.03 -13.74
CA ALA A 212 -7.49 -4.40 -14.56
C ALA A 212 -7.97 -4.82 -15.95
N GLN A 213 -7.18 -4.59 -16.98
CA GLN A 213 -7.51 -4.98 -18.36
C GLN A 213 -7.25 -6.48 -18.59
N SER A 214 -6.29 -7.07 -17.89
CA SER A 214 -5.98 -8.50 -17.96
C SER A 214 -5.37 -9.01 -16.66
N LEU A 215 -5.44 -10.32 -16.44
CA LEU A 215 -4.74 -10.96 -15.31
C LEU A 215 -3.21 -10.89 -15.46
N ASN A 216 -2.69 -10.85 -16.69
CA ASN A 216 -1.26 -10.69 -16.94
C ASN A 216 -0.71 -9.37 -16.36
N GLN A 217 -1.49 -8.28 -16.32
CA GLN A 217 -1.06 -7.04 -15.67
C GLN A 217 -0.90 -7.21 -14.16
N ILE A 218 -1.81 -7.97 -13.53
CA ILE A 218 -1.74 -8.27 -12.10
C ILE A 218 -0.54 -9.18 -11.83
N ASP A 219 -0.38 -10.26 -12.60
CA ASP A 219 0.76 -11.18 -12.48
C ASP A 219 2.11 -10.47 -12.67
N LYS A 220 2.18 -9.48 -13.57
CA LYS A 220 3.38 -8.67 -13.78
C LYS A 220 3.72 -7.79 -12.57
N ALA A 221 2.71 -7.22 -11.91
CA ALA A 221 2.90 -6.33 -10.77
C ALA A 221 3.17 -7.09 -9.46
N TYR A 222 2.48 -8.21 -9.23
CA TYR A 222 2.49 -8.94 -7.95
C TYR A 222 3.20 -10.30 -8.00
N GLY A 223 3.60 -10.75 -9.19
CA GLY A 223 4.11 -12.12 -9.40
C GLY A 223 2.98 -13.11 -9.64
N GLN A 224 3.32 -14.35 -9.98
CA GLN A 224 2.32 -15.40 -10.30
C GLN A 224 1.60 -15.96 -9.06
N ASN A 225 2.22 -15.84 -7.89
CA ASN A 225 1.74 -16.42 -6.62
C ASN A 225 1.14 -15.35 -5.70
N HIS A 226 0.42 -14.38 -6.26
CA HIS A 226 -0.24 -13.33 -5.48
C HIS A 226 -1.60 -13.79 -4.91
N SER A 227 -2.01 -13.22 -3.77
CA SER A 227 -3.29 -13.49 -3.12
C SER A 227 -4.44 -12.54 -3.53
N ILE A 228 -4.20 -11.62 -4.48
CA ILE A 228 -5.19 -10.59 -4.86
C ILE A 228 -6.53 -11.22 -5.28
N LEU A 229 -6.48 -12.22 -6.18
CA LEU A 229 -7.69 -12.86 -6.67
C LEU A 229 -8.42 -13.66 -5.59
N ASP A 230 -7.69 -14.28 -4.66
CA ASP A 230 -8.27 -15.09 -3.60
C ASP A 230 -9.11 -14.25 -2.63
N ASN A 231 -8.71 -12.98 -2.46
CA ASN A 231 -9.42 -12.00 -1.65
C ASN A 231 -10.57 -11.28 -2.40
N CYS A 232 -10.76 -11.56 -3.71
CA CYS A 232 -11.85 -11.00 -4.51
C CYS A 232 -13.06 -11.96 -4.55
N HIS A 233 -14.00 -11.78 -3.63
CA HIS A 233 -15.22 -12.61 -3.54
C HIS A 233 -16.20 -12.36 -4.68
N VAL A 234 -16.16 -11.20 -5.30
CA VAL A 234 -16.95 -10.85 -6.48
C VAL A 234 -15.99 -10.53 -7.62
N ARG A 235 -16.14 -11.22 -8.74
CA ARG A 235 -15.34 -10.99 -9.96
C ARG A 235 -16.29 -10.74 -11.12
N VAL A 236 -16.07 -9.63 -11.81
CA VAL A 236 -16.82 -9.26 -13.01
C VAL A 236 -15.89 -9.27 -14.20
N THR A 237 -16.20 -10.07 -15.21
CA THR A 237 -15.37 -10.20 -16.39
C THR A 237 -16.16 -9.86 -17.67
N PHE A 238 -15.47 -9.28 -18.62
CA PHE A 238 -15.96 -8.94 -19.95
C PHE A 238 -15.22 -9.78 -21.00
N ALA A 239 -15.53 -9.61 -22.28
CA ALA A 239 -14.71 -10.14 -23.35
C ALA A 239 -13.24 -9.66 -23.17
N THR A 240 -12.30 -10.55 -23.33
CA THR A 240 -10.87 -10.24 -23.23
C THR A 240 -10.15 -10.70 -24.49
N ASN A 241 -9.13 -9.96 -24.92
CA ASN A 241 -8.25 -10.37 -26.01
C ASN A 241 -7.05 -11.20 -25.53
N ASP A 242 -6.89 -11.34 -24.20
CA ASP A 242 -5.82 -12.10 -23.60
C ASP A 242 -6.25 -13.57 -23.42
N GLU A 243 -5.59 -14.46 -24.17
CA GLU A 243 -5.88 -15.90 -24.21
C GLU A 243 -5.69 -16.57 -22.83
N ARG A 244 -4.66 -16.16 -22.07
CA ARG A 244 -4.38 -16.70 -20.74
C ARG A 244 -5.49 -16.31 -19.76
N THR A 245 -5.93 -15.06 -19.79
CA THR A 245 -7.08 -14.58 -19.00
C THR A 245 -8.35 -15.34 -19.37
N ALA A 246 -8.64 -15.51 -20.68
CA ALA A 246 -9.81 -16.26 -21.15
C ALA A 246 -9.81 -17.71 -20.66
N LYS A 247 -8.65 -18.37 -20.72
CA LYS A 247 -8.48 -19.74 -20.21
C LYS A 247 -8.76 -19.84 -18.72
N ARG A 248 -8.17 -18.94 -17.92
CA ARG A 248 -8.38 -18.93 -16.46
C ARG A 248 -9.84 -18.64 -16.08
N ILE A 249 -10.52 -17.74 -16.79
CA ILE A 249 -11.96 -17.50 -16.63
C ILE A 249 -12.76 -18.77 -16.93
N SER A 250 -12.51 -19.42 -18.08
CA SER A 250 -13.17 -20.67 -18.48
C SER A 250 -13.01 -21.77 -17.42
N GLU A 251 -11.79 -21.96 -16.90
CA GLU A 251 -11.51 -22.93 -15.84
C GLU A 251 -12.24 -22.59 -14.52
N THR A 252 -12.28 -21.31 -14.16
CA THR A 252 -12.98 -20.85 -12.94
C THR A 252 -14.49 -21.02 -13.01
N LEU A 253 -15.09 -20.90 -14.20
CA LEU A 253 -16.51 -21.10 -14.42
C LEU A 253 -16.93 -22.57 -14.23
N GLY A 254 -15.99 -23.50 -14.42
CA GLY A 254 -16.23 -24.92 -14.30
C GLY A 254 -16.90 -25.55 -15.54
N THR A 255 -17.40 -26.77 -15.38
CA THR A 255 -17.95 -27.58 -16.46
C THR A 255 -19.40 -27.97 -16.19
N ALA A 256 -20.15 -28.16 -17.25
CA ALA A 256 -21.48 -28.78 -17.21
C ALA A 256 -21.47 -30.10 -17.98
N THR A 257 -22.33 -31.03 -17.58
CA THR A 257 -22.51 -32.30 -18.30
C THR A 257 -23.42 -32.06 -19.50
N GLU A 258 -22.90 -32.33 -20.69
CA GLU A 258 -23.64 -32.27 -21.95
C GLU A 258 -23.93 -33.68 -22.46
N LEU A 259 -25.21 -33.98 -22.76
CA LEU A 259 -25.62 -35.23 -23.37
C LEU A 259 -25.41 -35.14 -24.89
N ARG A 260 -24.39 -35.83 -25.40
CA ARG A 260 -24.16 -35.95 -26.86
C ARG A 260 -24.72 -37.23 -27.38
N ALA A 261 -25.60 -37.14 -28.38
CA ALA A 261 -26.07 -38.28 -29.13
C ALA A 261 -25.07 -38.64 -30.24
N GLN A 262 -24.38 -39.73 -30.08
CA GLN A 262 -23.49 -40.27 -31.10
C GLN A 262 -24.29 -41.27 -31.95
N ARG A 263 -24.40 -40.99 -33.24
CA ARG A 263 -25.09 -41.86 -34.20
C ARG A 263 -23.99 -42.70 -34.92
N ASN A 264 -23.96 -43.99 -34.58
CA ASN A 264 -23.07 -44.93 -35.27
C ASN A 264 -23.91 -45.74 -36.23
N TYR A 265 -23.53 -45.74 -37.51
CA TYR A 265 -24.10 -46.62 -38.52
C TYR A 265 -23.28 -47.92 -38.53
N ALA A 266 -23.89 -49.01 -38.07
CA ALA A 266 -23.34 -50.35 -38.26
C ALA A 266 -24.11 -51.01 -39.38
N GLY A 267 -23.55 -51.14 -40.56
CA GLY A 267 -24.17 -51.82 -41.69
C GLY A 267 -23.18 -51.95 -42.88
N HIS A 268 -23.42 -52.98 -43.68
CA HIS A 268 -22.65 -53.22 -44.90
C HIS A 268 -23.01 -52.18 -45.98
N ARG A 269 -22.03 -51.55 -46.61
CA ARG A 269 -22.21 -50.44 -47.54
C ARG A 269 -23.10 -50.76 -48.77
N LEU A 270 -23.30 -52.07 -49.03
CA LEU A 270 -24.07 -52.63 -50.17
C LEU A 270 -25.45 -53.14 -49.75
N ALA A 271 -25.83 -53.08 -48.50
CA ALA A 271 -27.10 -53.58 -48.00
C ALA A 271 -27.74 -52.57 -47.00
N PRO A 272 -28.28 -51.43 -47.51
CA PRO A 272 -28.83 -50.34 -46.66
C PRO A 272 -30.02 -50.78 -45.79
N TRP A 273 -30.72 -51.85 -46.15
CA TRP A 273 -31.83 -52.39 -45.36
C TRP A 273 -31.40 -53.22 -44.15
N LEU A 274 -30.15 -53.55 -44.01
CA LEU A 274 -29.54 -54.22 -42.84
C LEU A 274 -28.79 -53.25 -41.92
N GLY A 275 -28.87 -51.97 -42.21
CA GLY A 275 -28.22 -50.91 -41.39
C GLY A 275 -28.96 -50.71 -40.07
N HIS A 276 -28.30 -50.96 -38.96
CA HIS A 276 -28.80 -50.60 -37.65
C HIS A 276 -28.22 -49.23 -37.27
N LEU A 277 -29.11 -48.30 -36.97
CA LEU A 277 -28.75 -47.00 -36.39
C LEU A 277 -28.64 -47.17 -34.86
N MET A 278 -27.41 -47.20 -34.41
CA MET A 278 -27.14 -47.23 -32.98
C MET A 278 -27.01 -45.80 -32.49
N VAL A 279 -27.94 -45.34 -31.67
CA VAL A 279 -27.86 -44.07 -31.02
C VAL A 279 -27.33 -44.28 -29.59
N SER A 280 -26.06 -43.98 -29.39
CA SER A 280 -25.45 -43.97 -28.06
C SER A 280 -25.52 -42.52 -27.50
N ARG A 281 -26.03 -42.41 -26.28
CA ARG A 281 -25.97 -41.15 -25.52
C ARG A 281 -24.76 -41.21 -24.60
N GLN A 282 -23.81 -40.29 -24.85
CA GLN A 282 -22.64 -40.17 -24.02
C GLN A 282 -22.68 -38.85 -23.26
N GLU A 283 -22.51 -38.93 -21.97
CA GLU A 283 -22.30 -37.77 -21.12
C GLU A 283 -20.86 -37.26 -21.29
N THR A 284 -20.71 -36.01 -21.66
CA THR A 284 -19.40 -35.38 -21.84
C THR A 284 -19.36 -34.09 -21.04
N ALA A 285 -18.32 -33.93 -20.22
CA ALA A 285 -18.05 -32.68 -19.52
C ALA A 285 -17.63 -31.62 -20.54
N ARG A 286 -18.34 -30.50 -20.55
CA ARG A 286 -18.00 -29.31 -21.37
C ARG A 286 -17.82 -28.10 -20.46
N PRO A 287 -16.78 -27.25 -20.66
CA PRO A 287 -16.71 -25.95 -19.98
C PRO A 287 -17.98 -25.14 -20.16
N LEU A 288 -18.48 -24.47 -19.12
CA LEU A 288 -19.64 -23.59 -19.23
C LEU A 288 -19.47 -22.52 -20.31
N LEU A 289 -18.24 -21.96 -20.41
CA LEU A 289 -17.76 -21.18 -21.55
C LEU A 289 -16.36 -21.65 -21.89
N THR A 290 -16.11 -21.99 -23.13
CA THR A 290 -14.74 -22.25 -23.61
C THR A 290 -13.92 -20.97 -23.64
N PRO A 291 -12.59 -20.99 -23.62
CA PRO A 291 -11.75 -19.80 -23.76
C PRO A 291 -12.12 -18.95 -24.98
N GLY A 292 -12.43 -19.58 -26.12
CA GLY A 292 -12.87 -18.90 -27.31
C GLY A 292 -14.23 -18.18 -27.14
N GLU A 293 -15.17 -18.81 -26.44
CA GLU A 293 -16.46 -18.19 -26.13
C GLU A 293 -16.31 -17.01 -25.14
N VAL A 294 -15.35 -17.06 -24.20
CA VAL A 294 -15.02 -15.93 -23.32
C VAL A 294 -14.47 -14.76 -24.13
N MET A 295 -13.58 -15.03 -25.09
CA MET A 295 -13.03 -13.99 -25.97
C MET A 295 -14.07 -13.39 -26.90
N GLN A 296 -15.10 -14.14 -27.26
CA GLN A 296 -16.17 -13.75 -28.17
C GLN A 296 -17.44 -13.31 -27.44
N LEU A 297 -17.39 -13.05 -26.13
CA LEU A 297 -18.56 -12.53 -25.40
C LEU A 297 -19.07 -11.25 -26.10
N PRO A 298 -20.40 -11.12 -26.29
CA PRO A 298 -20.98 -9.90 -26.83
C PRO A 298 -20.55 -8.66 -26.03
N PRO A 299 -20.33 -7.51 -26.70
CA PRO A 299 -19.86 -6.28 -26.03
C PRO A 299 -20.72 -5.83 -24.86
N ASP A 300 -22.00 -6.17 -24.87
CA ASP A 300 -22.96 -5.80 -23.82
C ASP A 300 -23.07 -6.84 -22.70
N ASP A 301 -22.39 -7.96 -22.81
CA ASP A 301 -22.46 -9.03 -21.83
C ASP A 301 -21.30 -8.95 -20.82
N ALA A 302 -21.60 -9.43 -19.62
CA ALA A 302 -20.64 -9.62 -18.52
C ALA A 302 -20.86 -10.98 -17.88
N VAL A 303 -19.81 -11.57 -17.36
CA VAL A 303 -19.88 -12.75 -16.48
C VAL A 303 -19.53 -12.29 -15.07
N VAL A 304 -20.45 -12.56 -14.15
CA VAL A 304 -20.32 -12.23 -12.74
C VAL A 304 -20.16 -13.53 -11.97
N MET A 305 -19.07 -13.64 -11.25
CA MET A 305 -18.75 -14.75 -10.36
C MET A 305 -18.77 -14.26 -8.92
N VAL A 306 -19.59 -14.86 -8.10
CA VAL A 306 -19.68 -14.57 -6.66
C VAL A 306 -19.34 -15.85 -5.91
N SER A 307 -18.52 -15.75 -4.88
CA SER A 307 -18.14 -16.91 -4.06
C SER A 307 -19.39 -17.63 -3.56
N SER A 308 -19.42 -18.95 -3.69
CA SER A 308 -20.55 -19.83 -3.29
C SER A 308 -21.84 -19.66 -4.11
N VAL A 309 -21.83 -18.93 -5.20
CA VAL A 309 -22.99 -18.73 -6.09
C VAL A 309 -22.63 -19.20 -7.51
N ALA A 310 -23.60 -19.82 -8.20
CA ALA A 310 -23.41 -20.18 -9.61
C ALA A 310 -23.08 -18.95 -10.45
N PRO A 311 -22.23 -19.08 -11.48
CA PRO A 311 -21.88 -17.95 -12.35
C PRO A 311 -23.11 -17.32 -13.02
N ILE A 312 -23.13 -16.01 -13.10
CA ILE A 312 -24.25 -15.24 -13.65
C ILE A 312 -23.79 -14.56 -14.95
N ARG A 313 -24.50 -14.80 -16.05
CA ARG A 313 -24.35 -14.01 -17.27
C ARG A 313 -25.29 -12.81 -17.18
N ALA A 314 -24.75 -11.61 -17.22
CA ALA A 314 -25.47 -10.36 -17.03
C ALA A 314 -25.24 -9.39 -18.21
N LYS A 315 -26.08 -8.37 -18.31
CA LYS A 315 -25.86 -7.24 -19.22
C LYS A 315 -25.07 -6.14 -18.53
N LYS A 316 -24.15 -5.50 -19.25
CA LYS A 316 -23.43 -4.33 -18.76
C LYS A 316 -24.40 -3.18 -18.51
N LEU A 317 -24.26 -2.56 -17.35
CA LEU A 317 -24.98 -1.34 -17.04
C LEU A 317 -24.41 -0.17 -17.87
N ARG A 318 -25.32 0.60 -18.49
CA ARG A 318 -24.98 1.86 -19.18
C ARG A 318 -25.59 3.01 -18.40
N TYR A 319 -24.79 3.68 -17.58
CA TYR A 319 -25.25 4.74 -16.67
C TYR A 319 -26.02 5.86 -17.40
N TYR A 320 -25.62 6.19 -18.62
CA TYR A 320 -26.27 7.22 -19.46
C TYR A 320 -27.60 6.78 -20.05
N ALA A 321 -27.93 5.49 -20.02
CA ALA A 321 -29.22 4.94 -20.50
C ALA A 321 -30.14 4.54 -19.32
N ASP A 322 -29.58 4.26 -18.14
CA ASP A 322 -30.33 3.87 -16.96
C ASP A 322 -30.92 5.11 -16.26
N ALA A 323 -32.22 5.08 -16.00
CA ALA A 323 -32.96 6.22 -15.44
C ALA A 323 -32.46 6.60 -14.04
N ASN A 324 -32.08 5.61 -13.20
CA ASN A 324 -31.60 5.87 -11.84
C ASN A 324 -30.28 6.63 -11.83
N PHE A 325 -29.37 6.30 -12.76
CA PHE A 325 -28.08 6.98 -12.87
C PHE A 325 -28.22 8.31 -13.61
N LYS A 326 -28.98 8.35 -14.70
CA LYS A 326 -29.19 9.57 -15.50
C LYS A 326 -29.73 10.72 -14.64
N ASN A 327 -30.69 10.43 -13.77
CA ASN A 327 -31.31 11.44 -12.90
C ASN A 327 -30.36 11.96 -11.80
N ARG A 328 -29.21 11.29 -11.58
CA ARG A 328 -28.19 11.67 -10.57
C ARG A 328 -26.98 12.35 -11.17
N VAL A 329 -26.88 12.41 -12.50
CA VAL A 329 -25.78 13.12 -13.17
C VAL A 329 -26.02 14.62 -13.04
N LEU A 330 -25.08 15.28 -12.37
CA LEU A 330 -25.06 16.73 -12.25
C LEU A 330 -24.00 17.32 -13.21
N PRO A 331 -24.13 18.58 -13.61
CA PRO A 331 -23.05 19.26 -14.33
C PRO A 331 -21.81 19.31 -13.44
N PRO A 332 -20.60 19.30 -14.03
CA PRO A 332 -19.38 19.44 -13.26
C PRO A 332 -19.38 20.78 -12.52
N PRO A 333 -18.83 20.83 -11.27
CA PRO A 333 -18.73 22.08 -10.53
C PRO A 333 -17.86 23.09 -11.29
N ALA A 334 -18.21 24.36 -11.15
CA ALA A 334 -17.49 25.45 -11.82
C ALA A 334 -16.07 25.56 -11.24
N LEU A 335 -15.10 25.82 -12.11
CA LEU A 335 -13.73 26.15 -11.70
C LEU A 335 -13.61 27.65 -11.41
N VAL A 336 -13.17 28.01 -10.22
CA VAL A 336 -12.88 29.38 -9.80
C VAL A 336 -11.41 29.43 -9.42
N ALA A 337 -10.61 30.24 -10.14
CA ALA A 337 -9.18 30.36 -9.92
C ALA A 337 -8.42 29.02 -9.87
N GLY A 338 -8.76 28.08 -10.76
CA GLY A 338 -8.15 26.75 -10.83
C GLY A 338 -8.63 25.74 -9.78
N ARG A 339 -9.60 26.10 -8.93
CA ARG A 339 -10.23 25.22 -7.93
C ARG A 339 -11.71 25.01 -8.27
N TYR A 340 -12.24 23.89 -7.90
CA TYR A 340 -13.68 23.67 -7.93
C TYR A 340 -14.39 24.57 -6.93
N ALA A 341 -15.50 25.18 -7.32
CA ALA A 341 -16.25 26.12 -6.49
C ALA A 341 -16.78 25.50 -5.18
N ASP A 342 -16.98 24.19 -5.16
CA ASP A 342 -17.43 23.38 -4.02
C ASP A 342 -16.28 22.73 -3.25
N ALA A 343 -15.00 23.07 -3.59
CA ALA A 343 -13.87 22.55 -2.83
C ALA A 343 -13.90 23.04 -1.39
N PRO A 344 -13.69 22.16 -0.39
CA PRO A 344 -13.67 22.56 1.00
C PRO A 344 -12.53 23.58 1.24
N PRO A 345 -12.68 24.50 2.22
CA PRO A 345 -11.60 25.40 2.58
C PRO A 345 -10.38 24.61 3.07
N ALA A 346 -9.18 25.16 2.82
CA ALA A 346 -7.95 24.57 3.34
C ALA A 346 -8.03 24.44 4.86
N ARG A 347 -7.67 23.27 5.38
CA ARG A 347 -7.68 23.00 6.82
C ARG A 347 -6.32 23.31 7.43
N PRO A 348 -6.27 23.63 8.76
CA PRO A 348 -5.02 23.59 9.49
C PRO A 348 -4.37 22.21 9.35
N ASP A 349 -3.05 22.17 9.32
CA ASP A 349 -2.35 20.89 9.33
C ASP A 349 -2.63 20.09 10.61
N ASP A 350 -2.47 18.76 10.55
CA ASP A 350 -2.67 17.88 11.70
C ASP A 350 -1.52 17.91 12.71
N TRP A 351 -0.46 18.67 12.40
CA TRP A 351 0.74 18.80 13.21
C TRP A 351 0.61 19.88 14.27
N SER A 352 -0.40 20.76 14.16
CA SER A 352 -0.68 21.81 15.15
C SER A 352 -0.94 21.18 16.52
N GLY A 353 -0.03 21.41 17.46
CA GLY A 353 -0.07 20.84 18.80
C GLY A 353 0.60 19.48 18.98
N LEU A 354 0.99 18.77 17.91
CA LEU A 354 1.76 17.53 17.98
C LEU A 354 3.27 17.77 17.87
N ALA A 355 3.68 18.80 17.17
CA ALA A 355 5.08 19.22 17.06
C ALA A 355 5.29 20.50 17.89
N ILE A 356 6.21 20.46 18.82
CA ILE A 356 6.65 21.66 19.55
C ILE A 356 7.65 22.39 18.66
N PRO A 357 7.39 23.66 18.26
CA PRO A 357 8.36 24.41 17.46
C PRO A 357 9.69 24.50 18.19
N ALA A 358 10.78 24.22 17.48
CA ALA A 358 12.10 24.46 18.04
C ALA A 358 12.26 25.98 18.26
N VAL A 359 12.62 26.39 19.46
CA VAL A 359 13.00 27.79 19.71
C VAL A 359 14.25 28.05 18.88
N PRO A 360 14.27 29.04 17.96
CA PRO A 360 15.46 29.38 17.22
C PRO A 360 16.60 29.63 18.22
N ALA A 361 17.72 28.96 18.04
CA ALA A 361 18.91 29.28 18.82
C ALA A 361 19.23 30.76 18.53
N ALA A 362 19.21 31.60 19.56
CA ALA A 362 19.63 32.98 19.42
C ALA A 362 21.00 33.00 18.72
N PRO A 363 21.22 33.87 17.70
CA PRO A 363 22.50 33.95 17.06
C PRO A 363 23.55 34.15 18.15
N ALA A 364 24.53 33.28 18.18
CA ALA A 364 25.67 33.42 19.10
C ALA A 364 26.25 34.81 18.86
N SER A 365 26.00 35.74 19.79
CA SER A 365 26.63 37.05 19.75
C SER A 365 28.12 36.80 19.72
N ALA A 366 28.76 37.19 18.60
CA ALA A 366 30.20 37.22 18.49
C ALA A 366 30.70 38.21 19.54
N SER A 367 31.12 37.73 20.68
CA SER A 367 31.88 38.50 21.63
C SER A 367 33.28 38.67 21.05
N ALA A 368 33.46 39.79 20.38
CA ALA A 368 34.76 40.36 20.11
C ALA A 368 35.26 41.01 21.43
N ASP A 369 36.18 40.36 22.09
CA ASP A 369 37.13 40.92 23.03
C ASP A 369 38.35 40.02 22.98
N GLY A 370 39.47 40.45 22.54
CA GLY A 370 40.30 41.56 22.96
C GLY A 370 41.57 40.98 23.58
N LEU A 371 42.62 40.82 22.78
CA LEU A 371 44.06 41.02 23.09
C LEU A 371 44.49 40.94 24.56
N GLY A 372 45.43 40.03 24.85
CA GLY A 372 46.31 40.15 26.00
C GLY A 372 47.09 38.87 26.23
N GLY A 373 48.37 38.85 25.79
CA GLY A 373 49.32 37.77 25.89
C GLY A 373 49.75 37.46 27.31
N THR A 374 50.35 36.34 27.45
CA THR A 374 51.74 36.15 27.91
C THR A 374 52.06 34.64 27.91
N ASP A 375 53.18 34.42 27.31
CA ASP A 375 53.97 33.19 27.25
C ASP A 375 54.33 32.73 28.68
N ASP A 376 54.11 31.42 29.02
CA ASP A 376 54.97 30.78 30.01
C ASP A 376 55.01 29.26 29.73
N GLY A 377 56.23 28.79 29.56
CA GLY A 377 56.58 27.45 29.16
C GLY A 377 56.56 26.43 30.31
N GLY A 378 55.93 25.32 30.10
CA GLY A 378 56.06 24.13 30.94
C GLY A 378 55.82 22.83 30.12
N PRO A 379 56.57 21.76 30.39
CA PRO A 379 56.74 20.66 29.44
C PRO A 379 55.52 19.73 29.39
N ARG A 380 55.11 19.40 28.16
CA ARG A 380 54.10 18.38 27.85
C ARG A 380 54.58 16.99 28.28
N ARG A 381 53.87 16.35 29.20
CA ARG A 381 53.89 14.90 29.41
C ARG A 381 52.99 14.24 28.36
N GLN A 382 53.56 13.32 27.60
CA GLN A 382 52.86 12.36 26.77
C GLN A 382 52.21 11.28 27.69
N PRO A 383 50.98 10.87 27.47
CA PRO A 383 50.47 9.63 28.06
C PRO A 383 50.88 8.44 27.19
N GLU A 384 51.44 7.45 27.87
CA GLU A 384 51.86 6.16 27.35
C GLU A 384 50.68 5.36 26.78
N LEU A 385 50.96 4.69 25.67
CA LEU A 385 50.13 3.66 25.06
C LEU A 385 50.12 2.43 25.95
N SER A 386 48.98 2.01 26.47
CA SER A 386 48.81 0.70 27.09
C SER A 386 48.03 -0.24 26.17
N GLU A 387 48.74 -1.27 25.82
CA GLU A 387 48.38 -2.65 25.52
C GLU A 387 47.05 -2.97 24.80
N THR A 388 47.23 -3.48 23.60
CA THR A 388 46.31 -4.28 22.83
C THR A 388 45.93 -5.57 23.54
N VAL A 389 44.65 -5.74 23.90
CA VAL A 389 44.09 -7.04 24.25
C VAL A 389 43.64 -7.71 22.95
N ALA A 390 44.26 -8.83 22.63
CA ALA A 390 43.88 -9.70 21.55
C ALA A 390 42.53 -10.37 21.86
N TYR A 391 41.59 -10.29 20.94
CA TYR A 391 40.32 -11.02 20.98
C TYR A 391 40.48 -12.33 20.20
N ASP A 392 40.37 -13.44 20.93
CA ASP A 392 40.28 -14.79 20.37
C ASP A 392 38.80 -15.10 20.04
N PRO A 393 38.48 -15.58 18.88
CA PRO A 393 37.12 -16.01 18.58
C PRO A 393 36.91 -17.46 19.01
N GLU A 394 36.01 -17.70 19.96
CA GLU A 394 35.48 -19.03 20.22
C GLU A 394 34.49 -19.46 19.13
N PRO A 395 34.43 -20.78 18.83
CA PRO A 395 33.67 -21.29 17.70
C PRO A 395 32.19 -21.47 18.04
N ASP A 396 31.36 -21.23 17.00
CA ASP A 396 29.92 -21.46 16.94
C ASP A 396 29.50 -22.85 17.45
N ALA A 397 28.71 -22.84 18.53
CA ALA A 397 27.93 -23.99 18.98
C ALA A 397 26.48 -23.55 19.18
N HIS A 398 25.67 -23.55 18.12
CA HIS A 398 24.21 -23.68 18.16
C HIS A 398 23.67 -23.91 16.74
N ALA A 399 24.06 -25.04 16.16
CA ALA A 399 23.29 -25.69 15.11
C ALA A 399 22.91 -27.06 15.65
N ASN A 400 21.68 -27.19 16.16
CA ASN A 400 20.89 -28.41 16.31
C ASN A 400 19.99 -28.29 17.57
N ASP A 401 18.86 -27.61 17.41
CA ASP A 401 17.68 -27.87 18.27
C ASP A 401 16.42 -27.51 17.46
N LEU A 402 16.18 -28.31 16.41
CA LEU A 402 14.91 -28.40 15.69
C LEU A 402 14.56 -29.88 15.56
N ALA A 403 14.33 -30.53 16.69
CA ALA A 403 13.63 -31.81 16.75
C ALA A 403 13.02 -31.92 18.15
N LEU A 404 11.76 -32.31 18.18
CA LEU A 404 10.92 -32.60 19.33
C LEU A 404 9.98 -31.46 19.75
N LEU A 405 8.94 -31.24 18.95
CA LEU A 405 7.63 -30.88 19.45
C LEU A 405 6.79 -32.15 19.35
N ASP A 406 6.45 -32.73 20.49
CA ASP A 406 5.56 -33.88 20.61
C ASP A 406 4.14 -33.51 20.17
N ASP A 407 3.52 -34.40 19.40
CA ASP A 407 2.16 -34.29 18.79
C ASP A 407 1.00 -34.26 19.81
N ASP A 408 1.24 -34.19 21.11
CA ASP A 408 0.22 -34.29 22.14
C ASP A 408 -0.38 -32.98 22.67
N ASP A 409 0.08 -31.80 22.19
CA ASP A 409 -0.43 -30.50 22.66
C ASP A 409 -1.51 -29.86 21.78
N LEU A 410 -2.08 -30.60 20.83
CA LEU A 410 -3.23 -30.17 19.99
C LEU A 410 -4.57 -30.73 20.42
N ALA A 411 -4.80 -30.98 21.71
CA ALA A 411 -6.12 -31.27 22.21
C ALA A 411 -6.99 -30.02 22.30
N LEU A 412 -7.94 -29.88 21.38
CA LEU A 412 -9.00 -28.87 21.46
C LEU A 412 -9.74 -28.95 22.79
N PRO A 413 -9.98 -27.85 23.51
CA PRO A 413 -10.70 -27.86 24.78
C PRO A 413 -12.15 -28.33 24.59
N LEU A 414 -12.62 -29.17 25.50
CA LEU A 414 -13.98 -29.69 25.52
C LEU A 414 -15.03 -28.57 25.66
N PRO A 415 -16.28 -28.78 25.18
CA PRO A 415 -17.33 -27.73 25.04
C PRO A 415 -17.92 -27.19 26.36
N GLY A 416 -17.16 -27.02 27.38
CA GLY A 416 -17.54 -26.39 28.65
C GLY A 416 -16.55 -25.37 29.18
N GLN A 417 -15.44 -25.19 28.51
CA GLN A 417 -14.33 -24.30 28.94
C GLN A 417 -14.09 -23.09 28.05
N LEU A 418 -15.00 -22.78 27.11
CA LEU A 418 -14.86 -21.64 26.22
C LEU A 418 -15.27 -20.35 26.92
N ASP A 419 -14.41 -19.33 26.81
CA ASP A 419 -14.69 -17.96 27.22
C ASP A 419 -16.03 -17.46 26.60
N PRO A 420 -16.83 -16.68 27.33
CA PRO A 420 -18.10 -16.11 26.85
C PRO A 420 -18.02 -15.40 25.48
N ALA A 421 -16.85 -14.86 25.12
CA ALA A 421 -16.60 -14.27 23.80
C ALA A 421 -16.54 -15.33 22.69
N MET A 422 -15.88 -16.47 22.93
CA MET A 422 -15.83 -17.61 21.99
C MET A 422 -17.18 -18.32 21.85
N GLN A 423 -17.99 -18.37 22.92
CA GLN A 423 -19.35 -18.93 22.86
C GLN A 423 -20.28 -18.05 22.00
N ARG A 424 -20.12 -16.73 22.01
CA ARG A 424 -20.86 -15.82 21.12
C ARG A 424 -20.49 -16.02 19.65
N THR A 425 -19.21 -16.21 19.36
CA THR A 425 -18.71 -16.43 17.98
C THR A 425 -19.20 -17.78 17.45
N ALA A 426 -19.21 -18.83 18.27
CA ALA A 426 -19.74 -20.14 17.92
C ALA A 426 -21.27 -20.14 17.67
N ARG A 427 -22.02 -19.33 18.43
CA ARG A 427 -23.48 -19.15 18.22
C ARG A 427 -23.77 -18.38 16.92
N LEU A 428 -22.95 -17.39 16.55
CA LEU A 428 -23.10 -16.65 15.29
C LEU A 428 -22.74 -17.53 14.07
N ALA A 429 -21.86 -18.50 14.23
CA ALA A 429 -21.48 -19.44 13.17
C ALA A 429 -22.51 -20.61 12.97
N SER A 430 -23.44 -20.81 13.92
CA SER A 430 -24.45 -21.85 13.88
C SER A 430 -25.88 -21.37 13.57
N LEU A 431 -26.03 -20.13 13.11
CA LEU A 431 -27.33 -19.61 12.65
C LEU A 431 -27.67 -20.25 11.30
N ASP A 432 -28.76 -21.02 11.29
CA ASP A 432 -29.33 -21.64 10.10
C ASP A 432 -29.80 -20.53 9.14
N PRO A 433 -29.45 -20.60 7.84
CA PRO A 433 -29.90 -19.61 6.84
C PRO A 433 -31.42 -19.53 6.65
N ASN A 434 -32.20 -20.46 7.26
CA ASN A 434 -33.64 -20.49 7.18
C ASN A 434 -34.38 -19.82 8.34
N ASP A 435 -33.68 -19.29 9.35
CA ASP A 435 -34.33 -18.47 10.37
C ASP A 435 -34.57 -17.07 9.77
N GLY A 436 -35.77 -16.92 9.19
CA GLY A 436 -36.23 -15.73 8.50
C GLY A 436 -36.13 -14.47 9.38
N ILE A 437 -35.42 -13.49 8.87
CA ILE A 437 -35.58 -12.11 9.30
C ILE A 437 -36.73 -11.56 8.43
N ASP A 438 -37.90 -11.35 9.04
CA ASP A 438 -38.98 -10.57 8.43
C ASP A 438 -38.46 -9.14 8.16
N LEU A 439 -38.62 -8.68 6.90
CA LEU A 439 -38.23 -7.37 6.41
C LEU A 439 -39.17 -6.28 6.89
#